data_a18790857588eb2a6575cfdbda2726cf
#
_entry.id   a18790857588eb2a6575cfdbda2726cf
#
_cell.length_a   1.000
_cell.length_b   1.000
_cell.length_c   1.000
_cell.angle_alpha   90.00
_cell.angle_beta   90.00
_cell.angle_gamma   90.00
#
_symmetry.space_group_name_H-M   'P 1'
#
loop_
_entity.id
_entity.type
_entity.pdbx_description
1 polymer ?
#
loop_
_entity_poly.entity_id
_entity_poly.type
_entity_poly.pdbx_seq_one_letter_code
_entity_poly.pdbx_strand_id
1 'polypeptide(L)'
;MKQSISLQIIFLFFVFQFSFINAQNKFDTPYGNNDSVGKYVEINGVKIYFEDYGKGEPLLLIHGCGADIKSMANQIDYFKNKFRVIVADSRGQGKSELKTDSLTYNQITNDWEGLVNYLKLDSINILGWSDGGIIGLKMGIRKRTKIKK
;
A
#
# COMPACT_ATOMS: atom_id res chain seq x y z
N MET A 1 25.49 -35.66 55.80
CA MET A 1 25.69 -35.69 54.35
C MET A 1 24.65 -34.74 53.73
N LYS A 2 25.05 -33.50 53.47
CA LYS A 2 24.18 -32.54 52.73
C LYS A 2 24.47 -32.71 51.26
N GLN A 3 23.53 -33.28 50.52
CA GLN A 3 23.60 -33.26 49.08
C GLN A 3 23.33 -31.83 48.61
N SER A 4 24.39 -31.21 48.14
CA SER A 4 24.29 -29.98 47.36
C SER A 4 23.55 -30.30 46.07
N ILE A 5 22.29 -29.90 46.03
CA ILE A 5 21.56 -29.81 44.74
C ILE A 5 22.22 -28.70 44.02
N SER A 6 23.23 -29.03 43.24
CA SER A 6 23.75 -28.18 42.19
C SER A 6 22.58 -27.87 41.27
N LEU A 7 22.01 -26.68 41.45
CA LEU A 7 21.04 -26.10 40.54
C LEU A 7 21.79 -25.89 39.22
N GLN A 8 21.89 -26.97 38.46
CA GLN A 8 22.15 -26.86 37.04
C GLN A 8 20.92 -26.17 36.49
N ILE A 9 20.96 -24.83 36.53
CA ILE A 9 20.20 -24.01 35.66
C ILE A 9 20.61 -24.49 34.27
N ILE A 10 19.88 -25.45 33.78
CA ILE A 10 19.81 -25.71 32.36
C ILE A 10 19.25 -24.41 31.82
N PHE A 11 20.19 -23.50 31.53
CA PHE A 11 19.94 -22.46 30.56
C PHE A 11 19.56 -23.24 29.28
N LEU A 12 18.31 -23.63 29.21
CA LEU A 12 17.70 -23.90 27.93
C LEU A 12 17.88 -22.56 27.19
N PHE A 13 19.03 -22.42 26.58
CA PHE A 13 19.18 -21.57 25.43
C PHE A 13 18.13 -22.14 24.44
N PHE A 14 16.88 -21.72 24.62
CA PHE A 14 16.00 -21.56 23.52
C PHE A 14 16.76 -20.60 22.60
N VAL A 15 17.66 -21.17 21.84
CA VAL A 15 18.08 -20.60 20.59
C VAL A 15 16.77 -20.57 19.83
N PHE A 16 16.01 -19.50 20.06
CA PHE A 16 15.05 -19.02 19.09
C PHE A 16 15.94 -18.88 17.85
N GLN A 17 16.01 -19.94 17.11
CA GLN A 17 16.33 -19.85 15.71
C GLN A 17 15.22 -18.95 15.19
N PHE A 18 15.46 -17.64 15.27
CA PHE A 18 14.91 -16.75 14.30
C PHE A 18 15.40 -17.32 12.97
N SER A 19 14.68 -18.29 12.48
CA SER A 19 14.62 -18.54 11.08
C SER A 19 14.24 -17.17 10.56
N PHE A 20 15.25 -16.41 10.12
CA PHE A 20 15.01 -15.35 9.16
C PHE A 20 14.34 -16.11 8.01
N ILE A 21 13.02 -16.19 8.09
CA ILE A 21 12.23 -16.45 6.94
C ILE A 21 12.61 -15.26 6.08
N ASN A 22 13.64 -15.45 5.26
CA ASN A 22 13.79 -14.64 4.08
C ASN A 22 12.43 -14.77 3.44
N ALA A 23 11.58 -13.76 3.62
CA ALA A 23 10.37 -13.62 2.86
C ALA A 23 10.88 -13.45 1.44
N GLN A 24 11.18 -14.58 0.79
CA GLN A 24 11.45 -14.60 -0.64
C GLN A 24 10.30 -13.85 -1.23
N ASN A 25 10.62 -12.80 -1.99
CA ASN A 25 9.59 -12.05 -2.67
C ASN A 25 8.71 -13.08 -3.37
N LYS A 26 7.49 -13.27 -2.89
CA LYS A 26 6.53 -14.24 -3.44
C LYS A 26 6.26 -13.96 -4.93
N PHE A 27 6.67 -12.80 -5.39
CA PHE A 27 6.46 -12.26 -6.72
C PHE A 27 7.80 -11.89 -7.36
N ASP A 28 7.98 -12.22 -8.63
CA ASP A 28 9.12 -11.76 -9.44
C ASP A 28 9.09 -10.24 -9.66
N THR A 29 7.89 -9.65 -9.61
CA THR A 29 7.68 -8.20 -9.73
C THR A 29 7.89 -7.54 -8.37
N PRO A 30 8.80 -6.55 -8.25
CA PRO A 30 9.08 -5.87 -6.99
C PRO A 30 8.05 -4.76 -6.69
N TYR A 31 6.78 -5.16 -6.45
CA TYR A 31 5.70 -4.21 -6.14
C TYR A 31 6.07 -3.25 -5.01
N GLY A 32 5.80 -1.95 -5.21
CA GLY A 32 6.19 -0.87 -4.32
C GLY A 32 7.64 -0.41 -4.49
N ASN A 33 8.42 -1.08 -5.35
CA ASN A 33 9.78 -0.70 -5.69
C ASN A 33 10.13 -1.07 -7.15
N ASN A 34 9.18 -0.89 -8.05
CA ASN A 34 9.33 -1.27 -9.45
C ASN A 34 9.66 -0.04 -10.30
N ASP A 35 10.95 0.21 -10.52
CA ASP A 35 11.44 1.36 -11.28
C ASP A 35 10.99 1.35 -12.75
N SER A 36 10.56 0.21 -13.28
CA SER A 36 10.11 0.12 -14.68
C SER A 36 8.74 0.76 -14.91
N VAL A 37 7.90 0.85 -13.88
CA VAL A 37 6.52 1.39 -13.94
C VAL A 37 6.26 2.46 -12.88
N GLY A 38 7.09 2.53 -11.84
CA GLY A 38 6.96 3.46 -10.73
C GLY A 38 7.24 4.90 -11.16
N LYS A 39 6.43 5.82 -10.69
CA LYS A 39 6.49 7.24 -11.01
C LYS A 39 6.17 8.10 -9.81
N TYR A 40 6.72 9.30 -9.81
CA TYR A 40 6.32 10.36 -8.91
C TYR A 40 5.49 11.41 -9.67
N VAL A 41 4.47 11.90 -9.02
CA VAL A 41 3.66 13.03 -9.50
C VAL A 41 3.45 14.02 -8.37
N GLU A 42 3.51 15.31 -8.67
CA GLU A 42 3.18 16.34 -7.69
C GLU A 42 1.66 16.55 -7.65
N ILE A 43 1.06 16.31 -6.49
CA ILE A 43 -0.37 16.44 -6.24
C ILE A 43 -0.56 17.17 -4.92
N ASN A 44 -1.29 18.28 -4.95
CA ASN A 44 -1.59 19.09 -3.76
C ASN A 44 -0.33 19.42 -2.92
N GLY A 45 0.77 19.77 -3.61
CA GLY A 45 2.03 20.22 -3.00
C GLY A 45 2.92 19.12 -2.43
N VAL A 46 2.63 17.84 -2.69
CA VAL A 46 3.48 16.70 -2.29
C VAL A 46 3.74 15.76 -3.46
N LYS A 47 4.89 15.11 -3.43
CA LYS A 47 5.20 14.03 -4.37
C LYS A 47 4.53 12.74 -3.93
N ILE A 48 3.63 12.25 -4.76
CA ILE A 48 2.96 10.96 -4.61
C ILE A 48 3.65 9.94 -5.51
N TYR A 49 4.06 8.81 -4.93
CA TYR A 49 4.58 7.67 -5.67
C TYR A 49 3.45 6.74 -6.05
N PHE A 50 3.43 6.29 -7.30
CA PHE A 50 2.44 5.33 -7.79
C PHE A 50 3.03 4.38 -8.81
N GLU A 51 2.40 3.24 -8.97
CA GLU A 51 2.71 2.22 -9.97
C GLU A 51 1.45 1.90 -10.79
N ASP A 52 1.62 1.63 -12.09
CA ASP A 52 0.53 1.43 -13.05
C ASP A 52 0.78 0.12 -13.82
N TYR A 53 -0.11 -0.85 -13.63
CA TYR A 53 0.04 -2.21 -14.14
C TYR A 53 -1.12 -2.64 -15.02
N GLY A 54 -0.84 -3.50 -16.00
CA GLY A 54 -1.89 -4.08 -16.84
C GLY A 54 -2.50 -3.09 -17.83
N LYS A 55 -3.68 -3.42 -18.32
CA LYS A 55 -4.44 -2.63 -19.31
C LYS A 55 -5.94 -2.84 -19.09
N GLY A 56 -6.76 -1.97 -19.66
CA GLY A 56 -8.22 -2.07 -19.63
C GLY A 56 -8.87 -1.07 -18.69
N GLU A 57 -9.96 -1.47 -18.04
CA GLU A 57 -10.69 -0.58 -17.12
C GLU A 57 -9.83 -0.21 -15.89
N PRO A 58 -9.80 1.07 -15.49
CA PRO A 58 -9.05 1.50 -14.33
C PRO A 58 -9.58 0.88 -13.02
N LEU A 59 -8.68 0.32 -12.22
CA LEU A 59 -8.92 -0.14 -10.86
C LEU A 59 -7.91 0.54 -9.93
N LEU A 60 -8.40 1.38 -9.04
CA LEU A 60 -7.57 1.95 -7.97
C LEU A 60 -7.47 0.94 -6.83
N LEU A 61 -6.25 0.63 -6.41
CA LEU A 61 -5.98 -0.12 -5.18
C LEU A 61 -5.50 0.84 -4.11
N ILE A 62 -6.29 0.99 -3.04
CA ILE A 62 -6.01 1.93 -1.94
C ILE A 62 -5.69 1.13 -0.68
N HIS A 63 -4.44 1.22 -0.21
CA HIS A 63 -3.97 0.52 0.98
C HIS A 63 -4.47 1.15 2.29
N GLY A 64 -4.32 0.44 3.41
CA GLY A 64 -4.67 0.91 4.75
C GLY A 64 -3.59 1.80 5.39
N CYS A 65 -3.89 2.31 6.59
CA CYS A 65 -2.94 3.10 7.38
C CYS A 65 -1.69 2.30 7.73
N GLY A 66 -0.52 2.94 7.65
CA GLY A 66 0.77 2.31 7.95
C GLY A 66 1.22 1.26 6.93
N ALA A 67 0.49 1.13 5.82
CA ALA A 67 0.81 0.23 4.71
C ALA A 67 1.39 1.00 3.51
N ASP A 68 1.68 0.30 2.43
CA ASP A 68 2.25 0.81 1.20
C ASP A 68 1.78 -0.03 -0.01
N ILE A 69 2.26 0.29 -1.20
CA ILE A 69 1.99 -0.48 -2.41
C ILE A 69 2.34 -1.97 -2.23
N LYS A 70 3.46 -2.29 -1.57
CA LYS A 70 3.91 -3.65 -1.36
C LYS A 70 2.89 -4.50 -0.61
N SER A 71 2.14 -3.89 0.31
CA SER A 71 1.09 -4.57 1.07
C SER A 71 -0.07 -5.06 0.19
N MET A 72 -0.25 -4.45 -1.00
CA MET A 72 -1.27 -4.79 -1.99
C MET A 72 -0.76 -5.75 -3.09
N ALA A 73 0.43 -6.31 -2.95
CA ALA A 73 1.07 -7.13 -3.98
C ALA A 73 0.21 -8.29 -4.51
N ASN A 74 -0.50 -9.00 -3.62
CA ASN A 74 -1.40 -10.09 -4.03
C ASN A 74 -2.55 -9.58 -4.91
N GLN A 75 -3.13 -8.43 -4.56
CA GLN A 75 -4.21 -7.81 -5.30
C GLN A 75 -3.72 -7.27 -6.65
N ILE A 76 -2.55 -6.63 -6.67
CA ILE A 76 -1.94 -6.15 -7.91
C ILE A 76 -1.71 -7.33 -8.86
N ASP A 77 -1.06 -8.39 -8.37
CA ASP A 77 -0.72 -9.55 -9.18
C ASP A 77 -1.96 -10.24 -9.77
N TYR A 78 -3.02 -10.36 -8.99
CA TYR A 78 -4.28 -10.96 -9.46
C TYR A 78 -5.02 -10.07 -10.47
N PHE A 79 -5.14 -8.76 -10.18
CA PHE A 79 -5.98 -7.88 -10.97
C PHE A 79 -5.30 -7.29 -12.21
N LYS A 80 -3.97 -7.19 -12.26
CA LYS A 80 -3.23 -6.64 -13.41
C LYS A 80 -3.50 -7.35 -14.74
N ASN A 81 -3.97 -8.61 -14.69
CA ASN A 81 -4.33 -9.37 -15.89
C ASN A 81 -5.77 -9.08 -16.40
N LYS A 82 -6.56 -8.33 -15.63
CA LYS A 82 -7.98 -8.07 -15.92
C LYS A 82 -8.30 -6.56 -15.98
N PHE A 83 -7.49 -5.74 -15.34
CA PHE A 83 -7.68 -4.30 -15.18
C PHE A 83 -6.38 -3.55 -15.43
N ARG A 84 -6.50 -2.27 -15.73
CA ARG A 84 -5.41 -1.33 -15.50
C ARG A 84 -5.38 -0.99 -14.02
N VAL A 85 -4.48 -1.61 -13.29
CA VAL A 85 -4.33 -1.45 -11.84
C VAL A 85 -3.45 -0.23 -11.56
N ILE A 86 -4.00 0.75 -10.88
CA ILE A 86 -3.30 1.94 -10.41
C ILE A 86 -3.23 1.85 -8.89
N VAL A 87 -2.04 1.83 -8.36
CA VAL A 87 -1.78 1.75 -6.93
C VAL A 87 -0.79 2.84 -6.55
N ALA A 88 -1.03 3.52 -5.44
CA ALA A 88 -0.16 4.59 -4.96
C ALA A 88 0.10 4.46 -3.47
N ASP A 89 1.27 4.92 -3.05
CA ASP A 89 1.52 5.18 -1.65
C ASP A 89 0.74 6.44 -1.24
N SER A 90 -0.13 6.33 -0.27
CA SER A 90 -0.86 7.49 0.25
C SER A 90 0.09 8.49 0.90
N ARG A 91 -0.28 9.78 0.91
CA ARG A 91 0.50 10.84 1.55
C ARG A 91 1.07 10.40 2.89
N GLY A 92 2.39 10.57 3.07
CA GLY A 92 3.11 10.23 4.30
C GLY A 92 3.33 8.75 4.55
N GLN A 93 3.07 7.90 3.56
CA GLN A 93 3.26 6.45 3.64
C GLN A 93 4.11 5.96 2.46
N GLY A 94 4.80 4.83 2.63
CA GLY A 94 5.70 4.28 1.62
C GLY A 94 6.72 5.31 1.12
N LYS A 95 6.71 5.58 -0.18
CA LYS A 95 7.61 6.52 -0.85
C LYS A 95 7.01 7.93 -1.05
N SER A 96 5.76 8.14 -0.64
CA SER A 96 5.09 9.43 -0.79
C SER A 96 5.43 10.42 0.32
N GLU A 97 5.60 11.70 -0.05
CA GLU A 97 5.90 12.77 0.91
C GLU A 97 4.74 13.04 1.87
N LEU A 98 5.04 13.50 3.09
CA LEU A 98 4.04 13.93 4.06
C LEU A 98 3.70 15.43 3.95
N LYS A 99 4.68 16.29 4.12
CA LYS A 99 4.60 17.77 4.07
C LYS A 99 3.33 18.38 4.72
N THR A 100 2.99 17.91 5.91
CA THR A 100 1.87 18.44 6.71
C THR A 100 2.06 18.08 8.19
N ASP A 101 1.62 18.95 9.08
CA ASP A 101 1.64 18.72 10.53
C ASP A 101 0.45 17.86 11.01
N SER A 102 -0.59 17.77 10.19
CA SER A 102 -1.75 16.91 10.47
C SER A 102 -2.22 16.22 9.21
N LEU A 103 -2.42 14.91 9.31
CA LEU A 103 -2.90 14.08 8.21
C LEU A 103 -4.39 13.80 8.40
N THR A 104 -5.20 14.13 7.40
CA THR A 104 -6.64 13.90 7.43
C THR A 104 -7.10 13.06 6.26
N TYR A 105 -8.20 12.32 6.45
CA TYR A 105 -8.84 11.60 5.35
C TYR A 105 -9.25 12.52 4.19
N ASN A 106 -9.57 13.78 4.47
CA ASN A 106 -9.89 14.75 3.42
C ASN A 106 -8.70 15.05 2.52
N GLN A 107 -7.52 15.24 3.12
CA GLN A 107 -6.29 15.46 2.35
C GLN A 107 -5.93 14.25 1.50
N ILE A 108 -5.93 13.04 2.12
CA ILE A 108 -5.61 11.80 1.39
C ILE A 108 -6.63 11.59 0.25
N THR A 109 -7.93 11.82 0.51
CA THR A 109 -8.95 11.71 -0.55
C THR A 109 -8.70 12.70 -1.68
N ASN A 110 -8.32 13.96 -1.37
CA ASN A 110 -7.96 14.95 -2.39
C ASN A 110 -6.77 14.49 -3.23
N ASP A 111 -5.79 13.81 -2.63
CA ASP A 111 -4.62 13.32 -3.34
C ASP A 111 -4.99 12.18 -4.31
N TRP A 112 -5.84 11.26 -3.88
CA TRP A 112 -6.35 10.21 -4.76
C TRP A 112 -7.22 10.76 -5.89
N GLU A 113 -8.09 11.73 -5.62
CA GLU A 113 -8.83 12.47 -6.66
C GLU A 113 -7.88 13.21 -7.61
N GLY A 114 -6.81 13.81 -7.07
CA GLY A 114 -5.75 14.45 -7.85
C GLY A 114 -5.01 13.48 -8.77
N LEU A 115 -4.71 12.27 -8.30
CA LEU A 115 -4.09 11.21 -9.11
C LEU A 115 -5.01 10.77 -10.26
N VAL A 116 -6.31 10.60 -9.98
CA VAL A 116 -7.32 10.27 -11.00
C VAL A 116 -7.35 11.35 -12.10
N ASN A 117 -7.34 12.62 -11.70
CA ASN A 117 -7.33 13.76 -12.63
C ASN A 117 -6.02 13.82 -13.43
N TYR A 118 -4.87 13.63 -12.78
CA TYR A 118 -3.57 13.58 -13.44
C TYR A 118 -3.52 12.50 -14.53
N LEU A 119 -4.07 11.32 -14.23
CA LEU A 119 -4.13 10.19 -15.15
C LEU A 119 -5.26 10.32 -16.19
N LYS A 120 -6.08 11.38 -16.13
CA LYS A 120 -7.22 11.67 -17.01
C LYS A 120 -8.20 10.51 -17.09
N LEU A 121 -8.59 9.96 -15.93
CA LEU A 121 -9.50 8.82 -15.85
C LEU A 121 -10.95 9.32 -15.73
N ASP A 122 -11.78 9.00 -16.74
CA ASP A 122 -13.20 9.39 -16.77
C ASP A 122 -14.06 8.58 -15.80
N SER A 123 -13.68 7.33 -15.56
CA SER A 123 -14.36 6.43 -14.64
C SER A 123 -13.41 5.40 -14.07
N ILE A 124 -13.67 4.97 -12.84
CA ILE A 124 -12.79 4.07 -12.08
C ILE A 124 -13.58 3.00 -11.34
N ASN A 125 -12.91 1.88 -11.05
CA ASN A 125 -13.29 0.95 -10.01
C ASN A 125 -12.36 1.18 -8.80
N ILE A 126 -12.82 0.92 -7.58
CA ILE A 126 -12.02 1.08 -6.37
C ILE A 126 -12.05 -0.21 -5.56
N LEU A 127 -10.88 -0.65 -5.13
CA LEU A 127 -10.71 -1.65 -4.09
C LEU A 127 -9.86 -1.01 -2.98
N GLY A 128 -10.48 -0.74 -1.84
CA GLY A 128 -9.83 -0.15 -0.68
C GLY A 128 -9.81 -1.13 0.49
N TRP A 129 -8.68 -1.18 1.19
CA TRP A 129 -8.55 -1.96 2.43
C TRP A 129 -8.40 -1.03 3.63
N SER A 130 -9.19 -1.28 4.71
CA SER A 130 -9.15 -0.45 5.93
C SER A 130 -9.36 1.04 5.61
N ASP A 131 -8.40 1.92 5.93
CA ASP A 131 -8.43 3.35 5.58
C ASP A 131 -8.67 3.59 4.08
N GLY A 132 -8.13 2.71 3.23
CA GLY A 132 -8.40 2.77 1.79
C GLY A 132 -9.88 2.62 1.45
N GLY A 133 -10.62 1.84 2.22
CA GLY A 133 -12.09 1.73 2.10
C GLY A 133 -12.78 3.04 2.49
N ILE A 134 -12.33 3.71 3.56
CA ILE A 134 -12.85 5.03 3.97
C ILE A 134 -12.60 6.07 2.87
N ILE A 135 -11.41 6.08 2.29
CA ILE A 135 -11.06 6.99 1.19
C ILE A 135 -11.95 6.72 -0.02
N GLY A 136 -12.13 5.46 -0.42
CA GLY A 136 -13.02 5.07 -1.51
C GLY A 136 -14.47 5.52 -1.29
N LEU A 137 -15.01 5.32 -0.08
CA LEU A 137 -16.34 5.80 0.29
C LEU A 137 -16.44 7.33 0.20
N LYS A 138 -15.42 8.07 0.67
CA LYS A 138 -15.39 9.53 0.57
C LYS A 138 -15.37 10.01 -0.87
N MET A 139 -14.59 9.36 -1.75
CA MET A 139 -14.61 9.66 -3.19
C MET A 139 -16.01 9.42 -3.78
N GLY A 140 -16.67 8.31 -3.40
CA GLY A 140 -18.03 7.98 -3.83
C GLY A 140 -19.07 9.03 -3.40
N ILE A 141 -19.01 9.48 -2.15
CA ILE A 141 -19.91 10.51 -1.60
C ILE A 141 -19.69 11.85 -2.31
N ARG A 142 -18.44 12.23 -2.60
CA ARG A 142 -18.09 13.50 -3.27
C ARG A 142 -18.50 13.55 -4.74
N LYS A 143 -18.62 12.40 -5.39
CA LYS A 143 -19.04 12.27 -6.81
C LYS A 143 -18.22 13.11 -7.81
N ARG A 144 -16.96 13.41 -7.48
CA ARG A 144 -16.05 14.17 -8.37
C ARG A 144 -15.51 13.31 -9.51
N THR A 145 -15.49 12.01 -9.31
CA THR A 145 -15.12 11.00 -10.31
C THR A 145 -16.22 9.97 -10.40
N LYS A 146 -16.52 9.49 -11.61
CA LYS A 146 -17.48 8.40 -11.80
C LYS A 146 -16.89 7.09 -11.30
N ILE A 147 -17.44 6.56 -10.21
CA ILE A 147 -17.08 5.24 -9.68
C ILE A 147 -18.07 4.23 -10.24
N LYS A 148 -17.56 3.14 -10.83
CA LYS A 148 -18.37 2.04 -11.37
C LYS A 148 -18.69 1.01 -10.29
N LYS A 149 -17.68 0.63 -9.51
CA LYS A 149 -17.77 -0.32 -8.40
C LYS A 149 -16.78 0.03 -7.31
#